data_24ab9d467dcb02671ddf9918944e5d2f
#
_entry.id   24ab9d467dcb02671ddf9918944e5d2f
#
_cell.length_a   1.000
_cell.length_b   1.000
_cell.length_c   1.000
_cell.angle_alpha   90.00
_cell.angle_beta   90.00
_cell.angle_gamma   90.00
#
_symmetry.space_group_name_H-M   'P 1'
#
loop_
_entity.id
_entity.type
_entity.pdbx_description
1 polymer ?
#
loop_
_entity_poly.entity_id
_entity_poly.type
_entity_poly.pdbx_seq_one_letter_code
_entity_poly.pdbx_strand_id
1 'polypeptide(L)'
;MDRLLNALKAQAASLDRSLGQPRFGVVASVDPARYAARVSLQPEGVLTGWLPVLSAWTGAGWGAVCLPAPGDQVLVVPQEGDAEHGVIVGASYSDTARAPAAPAGELWLVHRSGAALHLSNDGTVRIIGDLHVAGDIYDQQGSLARLRGHYDAHTHSSLGSPPTPQD
;
A
#
# COMPACT_ATOMS: atom_id res chain seq x y z
N MET A 1 -5.41 -28.55 -47.08
CA MET A 1 -6.11 -27.82 -45.99
C MET A 1 -5.19 -27.50 -44.80
N ASP A 2 -4.29 -28.41 -44.43
CA ASP A 2 -3.37 -28.26 -43.28
C ASP A 2 -2.37 -27.10 -43.38
N ARG A 3 -1.87 -26.81 -44.60
CA ARG A 3 -0.93 -25.69 -44.82
C ARG A 3 -1.56 -24.31 -44.55
N LEU A 4 -2.83 -24.13 -44.95
CA LEU A 4 -3.57 -22.90 -44.71
C LEU A 4 -3.87 -22.72 -43.22
N LEU A 5 -4.28 -23.81 -42.56
CA LEU A 5 -4.53 -23.82 -41.11
C LEU A 5 -3.26 -23.52 -40.31
N ASN A 6 -2.13 -24.08 -40.73
CA ASN A 6 -0.84 -23.80 -40.07
C ASN A 6 -0.35 -22.36 -40.32
N ALA A 7 -0.59 -21.82 -41.53
CA ALA A 7 -0.28 -20.41 -41.81
C ALA A 7 -1.13 -19.45 -40.97
N LEU A 8 -2.45 -19.72 -40.84
CA LEU A 8 -3.37 -18.96 -40.00
C LEU A 8 -2.98 -19.03 -38.52
N LYS A 9 -2.61 -20.22 -38.02
CA LYS A 9 -2.12 -20.38 -36.64
C LYS A 9 -0.81 -19.63 -36.40
N ALA A 10 0.12 -19.68 -37.39
CA ALA A 10 1.38 -18.92 -37.29
C ALA A 10 1.15 -17.41 -37.31
N GLN A 11 0.21 -16.94 -38.13
CA GLN A 11 -0.18 -15.53 -38.19
C GLN A 11 -0.84 -15.08 -36.86
N ALA A 12 -1.78 -15.87 -36.33
CA ALA A 12 -2.41 -15.60 -35.04
C ALA A 12 -1.37 -15.56 -33.89
N ALA A 13 -0.46 -16.51 -33.87
CA ALA A 13 0.63 -16.54 -32.87
C ALA A 13 1.62 -15.37 -33.02
N SER A 14 1.82 -14.83 -34.22
CA SER A 14 2.66 -13.66 -34.45
C SER A 14 1.98 -12.37 -33.97
N LEU A 15 0.65 -12.25 -34.16
CA LEU A 15 -0.15 -11.14 -33.65
C LEU A 15 -0.18 -11.15 -32.11
N ASP A 16 -0.35 -12.31 -31.50
CA ASP A 16 -0.36 -12.47 -30.05
C ASP A 16 0.99 -12.07 -29.42
N ARG A 17 2.12 -12.32 -30.12
CA ARG A 17 3.46 -11.91 -29.69
C ARG A 17 3.73 -10.41 -29.87
N SER A 18 3.00 -9.72 -30.71
CA SER A 18 3.13 -8.26 -30.91
C SER A 18 2.41 -7.45 -29.85
N LEU A 19 1.44 -8.06 -29.13
CA LEU A 19 0.74 -7.42 -28.04
C LEU A 19 1.59 -7.46 -26.78
N GLY A 20 1.65 -6.34 -26.08
CA GLY A 20 2.28 -6.26 -24.77
C GLY A 20 1.58 -7.18 -23.77
N GLN A 21 2.36 -8.02 -23.06
CA GLN A 21 1.86 -8.94 -22.04
C GLN A 21 2.13 -8.37 -20.64
N PRO A 22 1.31 -8.70 -19.63
CA PRO A 22 1.63 -8.38 -18.23
C PRO A 22 3.00 -8.94 -17.84
N ARG A 23 3.82 -8.10 -17.19
CA ARG A 23 5.21 -8.45 -16.86
C ARG A 23 5.60 -7.97 -15.48
N PHE A 24 6.40 -8.75 -14.79
CA PHE A 24 7.07 -8.28 -13.59
C PHE A 24 8.26 -7.39 -13.95
N GLY A 25 8.52 -6.44 -13.07
CA GLY A 25 9.69 -5.60 -13.15
C GLY A 25 10.09 -5.07 -11.78
N VAL A 26 11.22 -4.39 -11.74
CA VAL A 26 11.74 -3.76 -10.52
C VAL A 26 11.65 -2.25 -10.67
N VAL A 27 11.12 -1.59 -9.65
CA VAL A 27 11.02 -0.12 -9.63
C VAL A 27 12.42 0.49 -9.65
N ALA A 28 12.68 1.32 -10.64
CA ALA A 28 13.95 2.03 -10.81
C ALA A 28 13.91 3.42 -10.19
N SER A 29 12.78 4.14 -10.33
CA SER A 29 12.58 5.48 -9.78
C SER A 29 11.10 5.77 -9.59
N VAL A 30 10.78 6.71 -8.69
CA VAL A 30 9.41 7.12 -8.36
C VAL A 30 9.24 8.62 -8.46
N ASP A 31 8.04 9.06 -8.85
CA ASP A 31 7.61 10.45 -8.86
C ASP A 31 6.36 10.60 -7.97
N PRO A 32 6.52 11.00 -6.70
CA PRO A 32 5.39 11.15 -5.78
C PRO A 32 4.37 12.21 -6.23
N ALA A 33 4.80 13.24 -6.94
CA ALA A 33 3.91 14.32 -7.37
C ALA A 33 2.93 13.85 -8.46
N ARG A 34 3.36 12.90 -9.31
CA ARG A 34 2.54 12.30 -10.36
C ARG A 34 1.89 10.98 -9.95
N TYR A 35 2.24 10.45 -8.78
CA TYR A 35 1.87 9.10 -8.34
C TYR A 35 2.25 8.05 -9.40
N ALA A 36 3.50 8.11 -9.87
CA ALA A 36 4.02 7.30 -10.97
C ALA A 36 5.41 6.73 -10.64
N ALA A 37 5.77 5.66 -11.34
CA ALA A 37 7.10 5.07 -11.23
C ALA A 37 7.64 4.62 -12.60
N ARG A 38 8.96 4.48 -12.70
CA ARG A 38 9.63 3.83 -13.82
C ARG A 38 10.10 2.46 -13.38
N VAL A 39 9.92 1.49 -14.25
CA VAL A 39 10.15 0.07 -13.95
C VAL A 39 11.14 -0.52 -14.95
N SER A 40 12.10 -1.27 -14.46
CA SER A 40 12.96 -2.14 -15.26
C SER A 40 12.26 -3.48 -15.46
N LEU A 41 11.69 -3.70 -16.64
CA LEU A 41 10.95 -4.91 -16.98
C LEU A 41 11.89 -6.11 -17.07
N GLN A 42 11.47 -7.24 -16.51
CA GLN A 42 12.26 -8.46 -16.50
C GLN A 42 11.79 -9.44 -17.60
N PRO A 43 12.67 -10.30 -18.16
CA PRO A 43 14.10 -10.47 -17.80
C PRO A 43 15.06 -9.50 -18.51
N GLU A 44 14.63 -8.77 -19.53
CA GLU A 44 15.52 -8.00 -20.42
C GLU A 44 16.08 -6.72 -19.79
N GLY A 45 15.54 -6.27 -18.66
CA GLY A 45 15.96 -5.05 -17.97
C GLY A 45 15.57 -3.75 -18.69
N VAL A 46 14.58 -3.80 -19.60
CA VAL A 46 14.12 -2.61 -20.35
C VAL A 46 13.44 -1.64 -19.40
N LEU A 47 13.92 -0.39 -19.40
CA LEU A 47 13.34 0.67 -18.56
C LEU A 47 12.13 1.31 -19.24
N THR A 48 11.01 1.35 -18.52
CA THR A 48 9.77 1.99 -19.00
C THR A 48 9.84 3.52 -18.93
N GLY A 49 8.88 4.19 -19.56
CA GLY A 49 8.50 5.55 -19.23
C GLY A 49 7.92 5.66 -17.80
N TRP A 50 7.35 6.83 -17.48
CA TRP A 50 6.60 7.03 -16.25
C TRP A 50 5.24 6.35 -16.36
N LEU A 51 5.03 5.32 -15.56
CA LEU A 51 3.79 4.55 -15.50
C LEU A 51 2.98 4.97 -14.25
N PRO A 52 1.67 5.20 -14.38
CA PRO A 52 0.81 5.45 -13.23
C PRO A 52 0.74 4.20 -12.34
N VAL A 53 0.60 4.42 -11.03
CA VAL A 53 0.40 3.35 -10.06
C VAL A 53 -1.07 3.30 -9.68
N LEU A 54 -1.68 2.12 -9.72
CA LEU A 54 -3.05 1.94 -9.24
C LEU A 54 -3.12 2.04 -7.72
N SER A 55 -4.20 2.63 -7.24
CA SER A 55 -4.57 2.63 -5.83
C SER A 55 -5.89 1.88 -5.65
N ALA A 56 -6.03 1.18 -4.53
CA ALA A 56 -7.26 0.47 -4.19
C ALA A 56 -8.43 1.44 -3.90
N TRP A 57 -8.13 2.69 -3.58
CA TRP A 57 -9.12 3.69 -3.23
C TRP A 57 -8.60 5.09 -3.56
N THR A 58 -9.26 5.82 -4.46
CA THR A 58 -8.79 7.10 -4.99
C THR A 58 -9.93 8.05 -5.30
N GLY A 59 -9.69 9.35 -5.09
CA GLY A 59 -10.56 10.47 -5.44
C GLY A 59 -9.79 11.78 -5.48
N ALA A 60 -10.47 12.89 -5.74
CA ALA A 60 -9.85 14.21 -5.83
C ALA A 60 -9.36 14.68 -4.44
N GLY A 61 -8.08 14.54 -4.16
CA GLY A 61 -7.43 14.95 -2.92
C GLY A 61 -7.64 14.01 -1.72
N TRP A 62 -8.15 12.79 -1.93
CA TRP A 62 -8.32 11.78 -0.89
C TRP A 62 -8.12 10.36 -1.46
N GLY A 63 -7.79 9.40 -0.59
CA GLY A 63 -7.61 8.01 -1.00
C GLY A 63 -6.49 7.30 -0.23
N ALA A 64 -6.18 6.07 -0.65
CA ALA A 64 -5.05 5.31 -0.15
C ALA A 64 -3.81 5.63 -0.98
N VAL A 65 -2.78 6.18 -0.33
CA VAL A 65 -1.52 6.56 -0.98
C VAL A 65 -0.43 5.61 -0.51
N CYS A 66 -0.01 4.70 -1.38
CA CYS A 66 1.06 3.74 -1.13
C CYS A 66 1.87 3.55 -2.42
N LEU A 67 2.83 4.44 -2.64
CA LEU A 67 3.71 4.37 -3.81
C LEU A 67 4.82 3.33 -3.54
N PRO A 68 5.11 2.41 -4.49
CA PRO A 68 6.22 1.48 -4.33
C PRO A 68 7.56 2.22 -4.25
N ALA A 69 8.54 1.63 -3.60
CA ALA A 69 9.89 2.18 -3.48
C ALA A 69 10.83 1.63 -4.57
N PRO A 70 11.92 2.34 -4.92
CA PRO A 70 12.97 1.78 -5.75
C PRO A 70 13.49 0.45 -5.18
N GLY A 71 13.57 -0.58 -6.03
CA GLY A 71 13.92 -1.95 -5.65
C GLY A 71 12.72 -2.87 -5.44
N ASP A 72 11.50 -2.35 -5.28
CA ASP A 72 10.30 -3.18 -5.15
C ASP A 72 9.98 -3.89 -6.48
N GLN A 73 9.53 -5.14 -6.37
CA GLN A 73 9.00 -5.89 -7.50
C GLN A 73 7.54 -5.53 -7.72
N VAL A 74 7.18 -5.19 -8.95
CA VAL A 74 5.83 -4.77 -9.33
C VAL A 74 5.35 -5.51 -10.57
N LEU A 75 4.03 -5.63 -10.71
CA LEU A 75 3.39 -6.12 -11.93
C LEU A 75 2.96 -4.93 -12.80
N VAL A 76 3.42 -4.90 -14.03
CA VAL A 76 3.04 -3.95 -15.06
C VAL A 76 2.08 -4.60 -16.03
N VAL A 77 0.94 -3.97 -16.27
CA VAL A 77 -0.07 -4.40 -17.25
C VAL A 77 -0.09 -3.38 -18.38
N PRO A 78 0.18 -3.80 -19.63
CA PRO A 78 0.08 -2.94 -20.80
C PRO A 78 -1.36 -2.47 -21.02
N GLN A 79 -1.53 -1.23 -21.44
CA GLN A 79 -2.84 -0.71 -21.82
C GLN A 79 -3.11 -1.08 -23.27
N GLU A 80 -4.22 -1.81 -23.49
CA GLU A 80 -4.64 -2.28 -24.84
C GLU A 80 -3.55 -3.05 -25.62
N GLY A 81 -2.63 -3.70 -24.92
CA GLY A 81 -1.50 -4.41 -25.51
C GLY A 81 -0.34 -3.52 -25.96
N ASP A 82 -0.39 -2.22 -25.70
CA ASP A 82 0.73 -1.31 -25.98
C ASP A 82 1.82 -1.44 -24.90
N ALA A 83 3.02 -1.88 -25.32
CA ALA A 83 4.15 -2.08 -24.42
C ALA A 83 4.74 -0.76 -23.88
N GLU A 84 4.50 0.38 -24.55
CA GLU A 84 4.98 1.70 -24.12
C GLU A 84 4.04 2.37 -23.11
N HIS A 85 2.76 2.00 -23.15
CA HIS A 85 1.74 2.49 -22.25
C HIS A 85 1.25 1.35 -21.33
N GLY A 86 1.39 1.55 -20.05
CA GLY A 86 1.00 0.55 -19.06
C GLY A 86 0.66 1.18 -17.73
N VAL A 87 0.23 0.34 -16.80
CA VAL A 87 -0.09 0.71 -15.44
C VAL A 87 0.54 -0.29 -14.47
N ILE A 88 1.05 0.20 -13.35
CA ILE A 88 1.51 -0.63 -12.24
C ILE A 88 0.30 -0.99 -11.39
N VAL A 89 -0.05 -2.28 -11.35
CA VAL A 89 -1.26 -2.76 -10.64
C VAL A 89 -0.99 -3.13 -9.18
N GLY A 90 0.27 -3.28 -8.78
CA GLY A 90 0.66 -3.55 -7.40
C GLY A 90 2.08 -4.05 -7.28
N ALA A 91 2.55 -4.10 -6.02
CA ALA A 91 3.83 -4.70 -5.65
C ALA A 91 3.64 -6.17 -5.28
N SER A 92 4.70 -6.97 -5.47
CA SER A 92 4.74 -8.38 -5.11
C SER A 92 5.92 -8.64 -4.17
N TYR A 93 5.69 -9.46 -3.17
CA TYR A 93 6.79 -10.01 -2.39
C TYR A 93 7.64 -10.96 -3.25
N SER A 94 8.90 -11.11 -2.88
CA SER A 94 9.88 -11.94 -3.58
C SER A 94 10.74 -12.73 -2.57
N ASP A 95 11.61 -13.60 -3.06
CA ASP A 95 12.54 -14.35 -2.20
C ASP A 95 13.51 -13.43 -1.44
N THR A 96 13.81 -12.25 -1.99
CA THR A 96 14.68 -11.25 -1.38
C THR A 96 13.91 -10.21 -0.53
N ALA A 97 12.60 -10.05 -0.76
CA ALA A 97 11.72 -9.12 -0.05
C ALA A 97 10.48 -9.87 0.43
N ARG A 98 10.61 -10.60 1.54
CA ARG A 98 9.56 -11.46 2.07
C ARG A 98 8.47 -10.68 2.77
N ALA A 99 7.24 -11.21 2.73
CA ALA A 99 6.12 -10.67 3.50
C ALA A 99 6.39 -10.74 5.01
N PRO A 100 5.83 -9.81 5.81
CA PRO A 100 5.71 -9.99 7.24
C PRO A 100 5.01 -11.33 7.57
N ALA A 101 5.43 -11.99 8.66
CA ALA A 101 4.89 -13.29 9.07
C ALA A 101 3.50 -13.14 9.75
N ALA A 102 2.54 -12.56 9.01
CA ALA A 102 1.17 -12.42 9.49
C ALA A 102 0.44 -13.77 9.43
N PRO A 103 -0.35 -14.14 10.46
CA PRO A 103 -1.25 -15.29 10.41
C PRO A 103 -2.29 -15.15 9.29
N ALA A 104 -2.74 -16.28 8.76
CA ALA A 104 -3.83 -16.29 7.79
C ALA A 104 -5.11 -15.67 8.40
N GLY A 105 -5.79 -14.81 7.63
CA GLY A 105 -7.02 -14.11 8.06
C GLY A 105 -6.79 -12.79 8.79
N GLU A 106 -5.56 -12.42 9.10
CA GLU A 106 -5.23 -11.11 9.66
C GLU A 106 -4.86 -10.09 8.57
N LEU A 107 -5.13 -8.82 8.83
CA LEU A 107 -4.65 -7.71 7.99
C LEU A 107 -3.58 -6.93 8.76
N TRP A 108 -2.36 -6.90 8.20
CA TRP A 108 -1.26 -6.15 8.76
C TRP A 108 -0.79 -5.07 7.79
N LEU A 109 -0.76 -3.84 8.25
CA LEU A 109 -0.07 -2.74 7.58
C LEU A 109 1.22 -2.48 8.35
N VAL A 110 2.34 -2.87 7.78
CA VAL A 110 3.65 -2.78 8.43
C VAL A 110 4.55 -1.84 7.62
N HIS A 111 4.98 -0.76 8.26
CA HIS A 111 5.93 0.16 7.66
C HIS A 111 7.37 -0.26 7.97
N ARG A 112 8.30 0.03 7.07
CA ARG A 112 9.73 -0.30 7.24
C ARG A 112 10.40 0.31 8.47
N SER A 113 9.80 1.35 9.07
CA SER A 113 10.26 1.92 10.37
C SER A 113 9.90 1.07 11.58
N GLY A 114 9.10 0.02 11.41
CA GLY A 114 8.55 -0.80 12.49
C GLY A 114 7.17 -0.35 12.99
N ALA A 115 6.68 0.83 12.59
CA ALA A 115 5.31 1.23 12.89
C ALA A 115 4.31 0.32 12.16
N ALA A 116 3.24 -0.11 12.85
CA ALA A 116 2.29 -1.04 12.26
C ALA A 116 0.86 -0.88 12.81
N LEU A 117 -0.11 -1.31 12.00
CA LEU A 117 -1.49 -1.53 12.36
C LEU A 117 -1.84 -2.98 12.06
N HIS A 118 -2.29 -3.73 13.07
CA HIS A 118 -2.72 -5.12 12.92
C HIS A 118 -4.21 -5.25 13.27
N LEU A 119 -4.98 -5.90 12.41
CA LEU A 119 -6.31 -6.40 12.70
C LEU A 119 -6.18 -7.92 12.90
N SER A 120 -6.28 -8.36 14.15
CA SER A 120 -5.99 -9.73 14.55
C SER A 120 -7.22 -10.62 14.56
N ASN A 121 -7.03 -11.93 14.40
CA ASN A 121 -8.11 -12.93 14.41
C ASN A 121 -8.88 -12.99 15.75
N ASP A 122 -8.28 -12.53 16.85
CA ASP A 122 -8.90 -12.44 18.17
C ASP A 122 -9.82 -11.21 18.34
N GLY A 123 -10.02 -10.41 17.29
CA GLY A 123 -10.84 -9.22 17.28
C GLY A 123 -10.14 -7.97 17.82
N THR A 124 -8.84 -8.03 18.13
CA THR A 124 -8.09 -6.87 18.58
C THR A 124 -7.56 -6.05 17.41
N VAL A 125 -7.51 -4.73 17.59
CA VAL A 125 -6.77 -3.80 16.73
C VAL A 125 -5.54 -3.34 17.50
N ARG A 126 -4.35 -3.64 16.98
CA ARG A 126 -3.09 -3.28 17.60
C ARG A 126 -2.37 -2.22 16.79
N ILE A 127 -1.95 -1.14 17.45
CA ILE A 127 -1.10 -0.09 16.89
C ILE A 127 0.28 -0.24 17.53
N ILE A 128 1.32 -0.30 16.70
CA ILE A 128 2.73 -0.37 17.11
C ILE A 128 3.39 0.93 16.69
N GLY A 129 3.92 1.67 17.66
CA GLY A 129 4.43 3.03 17.51
C GLY A 129 3.56 4.05 18.22
N ASP A 130 3.94 5.32 18.14
CA ASP A 130 3.20 6.41 18.75
C ASP A 130 1.95 6.76 17.93
N LEU A 131 0.84 7.05 18.61
CA LEU A 131 -0.41 7.48 17.98
C LEU A 131 -0.67 8.95 18.28
N HIS A 132 -0.56 9.81 17.26
CA HIS A 132 -0.93 11.20 17.32
C HIS A 132 -2.35 11.39 16.79
N VAL A 133 -3.26 11.85 17.65
CA VAL A 133 -4.67 12.06 17.30
C VAL A 133 -4.96 13.56 17.30
N ALA A 134 -5.33 14.10 16.13
CA ALA A 134 -5.73 15.50 15.95
C ALA A 134 -7.21 15.77 16.32
N GLY A 135 -7.82 14.90 17.09
CA GLY A 135 -9.19 14.94 17.59
C GLY A 135 -9.24 14.38 18.99
N ASP A 136 -10.38 13.79 19.35
CA ASP A 136 -10.57 13.13 20.64
C ASP A 136 -10.69 11.61 20.43
N ILE A 137 -10.45 10.84 21.48
CA ILE A 137 -10.63 9.38 21.53
C ILE A 137 -11.84 9.09 22.40
N TYR A 138 -12.76 8.31 21.88
CA TYR A 138 -14.00 7.89 22.54
C TYR A 138 -13.98 6.39 22.82
N ASP A 139 -14.39 6.03 24.03
CA ASP A 139 -14.74 4.67 24.41
C ASP A 139 -16.21 4.61 24.87
N GLN A 140 -16.65 3.49 25.42
CA GLN A 140 -18.02 3.32 25.93
C GLN A 140 -18.36 4.23 27.14
N GLN A 141 -17.37 4.78 27.83
CA GLN A 141 -17.50 5.62 29.02
C GLN A 141 -17.48 7.12 28.69
N GLY A 142 -16.95 7.50 27.52
CA GLY A 142 -16.87 8.90 27.08
C GLY A 142 -15.57 9.20 26.34
N SER A 143 -15.18 10.47 26.32
CA SER A 143 -13.97 10.91 25.64
C SER A 143 -12.77 11.02 26.57
N LEU A 144 -11.57 10.85 26.03
CA LEU A 144 -10.31 11.02 26.76
C LEU A 144 -10.13 12.46 27.24
N ALA A 145 -10.54 13.45 26.44
CA ALA A 145 -10.51 14.86 26.83
C ALA A 145 -11.41 15.13 28.06
N ARG A 146 -12.61 14.52 28.10
CA ARG A 146 -13.50 14.62 29.26
C ARG A 146 -12.90 13.95 30.50
N LEU A 147 -12.27 12.79 30.35
CA LEU A 147 -11.58 12.10 31.44
C LEU A 147 -10.47 12.97 32.04
N ARG A 148 -9.63 13.59 31.20
CA ARG A 148 -8.59 14.53 31.64
C ARG A 148 -9.17 15.73 32.38
N GLY A 149 -10.24 16.34 31.86
CA GLY A 149 -10.92 17.45 32.50
C GLY A 149 -11.48 17.07 33.88
N HIS A 150 -12.05 15.87 34.05
CA HIS A 150 -12.52 15.40 35.37
C HIS A 150 -11.36 15.12 36.33
N TYR A 151 -10.23 14.59 35.80
CA TYR A 151 -9.03 14.35 36.61
C TYR A 151 -8.43 15.66 37.12
N ASP A 152 -8.29 16.67 36.25
CA ASP A 152 -7.71 17.97 36.59
C ASP A 152 -8.59 18.77 37.56
N ALA A 153 -9.92 18.56 37.52
CA ALA A 153 -10.89 19.24 38.38
C ALA A 153 -11.16 18.53 39.71
N HIS A 154 -10.73 17.26 39.91
CA HIS A 154 -11.01 16.56 41.14
C HIS A 154 -10.19 17.07 42.32
N THR A 155 -10.82 17.10 43.51
CA THR A 155 -10.16 17.55 44.74
C THR A 155 -10.24 16.48 45.82
N HIS A 156 -9.19 16.38 46.64
CA HIS A 156 -9.20 15.51 47.82
C HIS A 156 -9.65 16.29 49.06
N SER A 157 -10.69 15.84 49.70
CA SER A 157 -11.32 16.50 50.85
C SER A 157 -10.37 16.65 52.04
N SER A 158 -9.27 15.90 52.11
CA SER A 158 -8.28 15.91 53.20
C SER A 158 -7.03 16.77 52.96
N LEU A 159 -6.79 17.24 51.73
CA LEU A 159 -5.53 17.94 51.37
C LEU A 159 -5.74 19.27 50.64
N GLY A 160 -6.96 19.62 50.24
CA GLY A 160 -7.34 20.96 49.74
C GLY A 160 -6.68 21.45 48.44
N SER A 161 -5.91 20.65 47.75
CA SER A 161 -5.24 21.04 46.50
C SER A 161 -5.69 20.14 45.33
N PRO A 162 -5.99 20.72 44.16
CA PRO A 162 -6.21 19.93 42.94
C PRO A 162 -4.88 19.24 42.52
N PRO A 163 -4.96 18.13 41.79
CA PRO A 163 -3.76 17.50 41.20
C PRO A 163 -3.08 18.44 40.21
N THR A 164 -1.79 18.28 40.05
CA THR A 164 -1.03 19.00 39.02
C THR A 164 -1.46 18.49 37.64
N PRO A 165 -1.86 19.36 36.70
CA PRO A 165 -2.16 18.94 35.34
C PRO A 165 -0.99 18.13 34.75
N GLN A 166 -1.32 17.06 34.02
CA GLN A 166 -0.33 16.27 33.28
C GLN A 166 -0.27 16.80 31.84
N ASP A 167 0.89 17.25 31.43
CA ASP A 167 1.23 17.70 30.07
C ASP A 167 1.20 16.52 29.06
#